data_983fbe40f42f5a776fc57388c5c91b3f
#
_entry.id   983fbe40f42f5a776fc57388c5c91b3f
#
_cell.length_a   1.000
_cell.length_b   1.000
_cell.length_c   1.000
_cell.angle_alpha   90.00
_cell.angle_beta   90.00
_cell.angle_gamma   90.00
#
_symmetry.space_group_name_H-M   'P 1'
#
loop_
_entity.id
_entity.type
_entity.pdbx_description
1 polymer ?
#
loop_
_entity_poly.entity_id
_entity_poly.type
_entity_poly.pdbx_seq_one_letter_code
_entity_poly.pdbx_strand_id
1 'polypeptide(L)'
;MRNIFFCILLAVTLAACQKSQTLEERAAELCAYIPDHELLEKSRNYMTEDFYAVLDTMFYRLPQHEAMDHEWLYYFVTGNGGTIADYEVVKVEQTDKDHALATISVRQKWEDGSFDPESDIEEHTLLMERVNGKWLMADFDDHKADCIRYIAINRKEQAIRQAISDYLLREIAPYYLQGELCVPTLLMVREEDSCVWGDFWVFWYNHSGDTLEIVSGGSHPGKMTLTYRNGQPQVVDFEQVEDGSRFMPTAKRIFGDYLDIFMNMHANESVREAVRREQLDEYCKKNHF
;
A
#
# COMPACT_ATOMS: atom_id res chain seq x y z
N MET A 1 -52.22 10.38 66.01
CA MET A 1 -52.06 9.08 65.33
C MET A 1 -51.91 9.35 63.86
N ARG A 2 -50.70 9.20 63.36
CA ARG A 2 -50.29 9.63 62.01
C ARG A 2 -50.15 8.32 61.16
N ASN A 3 -51.05 8.10 60.18
CA ASN A 3 -50.99 6.99 59.26
C ASN A 3 -49.92 7.25 58.21
N ILE A 4 -48.88 6.42 58.21
CA ILE A 4 -47.83 6.39 57.20
C ILE A 4 -48.30 5.42 56.11
N PHE A 5 -48.63 5.96 54.91
CA PHE A 5 -48.89 5.21 53.70
C PHE A 5 -47.53 4.81 53.09
N PHE A 6 -47.22 3.54 53.07
CA PHE A 6 -46.10 2.97 52.33
C PHE A 6 -46.52 2.75 50.89
N CYS A 7 -46.08 3.61 49.99
CA CYS A 7 -46.16 3.37 48.55
C CYS A 7 -45.01 2.47 48.11
N ILE A 8 -45.34 1.17 47.89
CA ILE A 8 -44.40 0.26 47.20
C ILE A 8 -44.45 0.59 45.72
N LEU A 9 -43.38 1.23 45.22
CA LEU A 9 -43.17 1.44 43.80
C LEU A 9 -42.67 0.13 43.16
N LEU A 10 -43.57 -0.62 42.49
CA LEU A 10 -43.20 -1.78 41.71
C LEU A 10 -42.51 -1.31 40.44
N ALA A 11 -41.19 -1.28 40.44
CA ALA A 11 -40.41 -1.08 39.24
C ALA A 11 -40.48 -2.36 38.38
N VAL A 12 -41.39 -2.38 37.43
CA VAL A 12 -41.45 -3.41 36.40
C VAL A 12 -40.26 -3.08 35.44
N THR A 13 -39.16 -3.73 35.65
CA THR A 13 -38.07 -3.79 34.64
C THR A 13 -38.61 -4.58 33.47
N LEU A 14 -39.05 -3.88 32.42
CA LEU A 14 -39.23 -4.44 31.08
C LEU A 14 -37.82 -4.83 30.60
N ALA A 15 -37.37 -6.03 30.93
CA ALA A 15 -36.33 -6.69 30.21
C ALA A 15 -36.91 -7.00 28.82
N ALA A 16 -36.78 -6.04 27.90
CA ALA A 16 -36.92 -6.34 26.49
C ALA A 16 -35.92 -7.44 26.20
N CYS A 17 -36.42 -8.65 25.95
CA CYS A 17 -35.62 -9.72 25.34
C CYS A 17 -35.19 -9.18 23.96
N GLN A 18 -34.09 -8.46 23.89
CA GLN A 18 -33.37 -8.30 22.65
C GLN A 18 -32.94 -9.70 22.24
N LYS A 19 -33.62 -10.22 21.21
CA LYS A 19 -33.20 -11.47 20.57
C LYS A 19 -31.72 -11.29 20.25
N SER A 20 -30.87 -12.09 20.88
CA SER A 20 -29.44 -12.00 20.60
C SER A 20 -29.23 -12.32 19.13
N GLN A 21 -28.60 -11.41 18.41
CA GLN A 21 -28.24 -11.59 17.01
C GLN A 21 -27.47 -12.90 16.86
N THR A 22 -27.84 -13.74 15.90
CA THR A 22 -27.09 -14.98 15.61
C THR A 22 -25.77 -14.64 14.90
N LEU A 23 -24.84 -15.61 14.84
CA LEU A 23 -23.58 -15.43 14.11
C LEU A 23 -23.82 -15.25 12.62
N GLU A 24 -24.79 -15.95 12.05
CA GLU A 24 -25.20 -15.83 10.64
C GLU A 24 -25.77 -14.44 10.37
N GLU A 25 -26.67 -13.94 11.21
CA GLU A 25 -27.21 -12.59 11.09
C GLU A 25 -26.12 -11.54 11.21
N ARG A 26 -25.10 -11.77 12.07
CA ARG A 26 -23.99 -10.84 12.20
C ARG A 26 -23.03 -10.93 11.01
N ALA A 27 -22.71 -12.12 10.50
CA ALA A 27 -21.91 -12.29 9.30
C ALA A 27 -22.56 -11.58 8.10
N ALA A 28 -23.88 -11.73 7.92
CA ALA A 28 -24.61 -11.05 6.87
C ALA A 28 -24.57 -9.51 7.01
N GLU A 29 -24.64 -9.00 8.23
CA GLU A 29 -24.47 -7.56 8.48
C GLU A 29 -23.04 -7.10 8.12
N LEU A 30 -22.02 -7.87 8.49
CA LEU A 30 -20.62 -7.54 8.19
C LEU A 30 -20.34 -7.52 6.68
N CYS A 31 -21.01 -8.39 5.89
CA CYS A 31 -20.87 -8.41 4.43
C CYS A 31 -21.22 -7.05 3.79
N ALA A 32 -22.19 -6.30 4.36
CA ALA A 32 -22.54 -4.96 3.89
C ALA A 32 -21.43 -3.90 4.12
N TYR A 33 -20.39 -4.25 4.87
CA TYR A 33 -19.27 -3.39 5.23
C TYR A 33 -17.92 -4.01 4.84
N ILE A 34 -17.92 -4.95 3.89
CA ILE A 34 -16.67 -5.43 3.28
C ILE A 34 -16.00 -4.22 2.63
N PRO A 35 -14.75 -3.91 2.98
CA PRO A 35 -14.14 -2.65 2.63
C PRO A 35 -13.73 -2.58 1.16
N ASP A 36 -13.99 -1.47 0.56
CA ASP A 36 -13.19 -0.95 -0.55
C ASP A 36 -12.52 0.37 -0.11
N HIS A 37 -11.70 0.96 -0.98
CA HIS A 37 -10.98 2.19 -0.65
C HIS A 37 -11.93 3.38 -0.37
N GLU A 38 -13.16 3.39 -0.92
CA GLU A 38 -14.15 4.45 -0.69
C GLU A 38 -14.94 4.21 0.61
N LEU A 39 -15.09 2.95 1.01
CA LEU A 39 -15.91 2.55 2.14
C LEU A 39 -15.12 2.27 3.42
N LEU A 40 -13.77 2.28 3.38
CA LEU A 40 -12.94 1.86 4.51
C LEU A 40 -13.30 2.60 5.81
N GLU A 41 -13.47 3.92 5.77
CA GLU A 41 -13.82 4.68 6.98
C GLU A 41 -15.20 4.29 7.53
N LYS A 42 -16.16 3.97 6.66
CA LYS A 42 -17.49 3.50 7.07
C LYS A 42 -17.42 2.11 7.70
N SER A 43 -16.49 1.29 7.26
CA SER A 43 -16.29 -0.09 7.72
C SER A 43 -15.53 -0.17 9.05
N ARG A 44 -14.90 0.91 9.51
CA ARG A 44 -14.05 0.94 10.71
C ARG A 44 -14.69 0.34 11.96
N ASN A 45 -15.96 0.62 12.20
CA ASN A 45 -16.68 0.11 13.37
C ASN A 45 -17.12 -1.37 13.27
N TYR A 46 -16.92 -1.98 12.10
CA TYR A 46 -17.27 -3.35 11.77
C TYR A 46 -16.06 -4.25 11.62
N MET A 47 -14.84 -3.69 11.77
CA MET A 47 -13.57 -4.40 11.69
C MET A 47 -12.82 -4.41 13.01
N THR A 48 -11.89 -5.35 13.16
CA THR A 48 -10.86 -5.27 14.19
C THR A 48 -9.90 -4.12 13.89
N GLU A 49 -9.34 -3.49 14.93
CA GLU A 49 -8.46 -2.33 14.77
C GLU A 49 -7.19 -2.66 13.96
N ASP A 50 -6.66 -3.87 14.13
CA ASP A 50 -5.46 -4.31 13.40
C ASP A 50 -5.75 -4.59 11.92
N PHE A 51 -6.91 -5.14 11.56
CA PHE A 51 -7.30 -5.30 10.15
C PHE A 51 -7.55 -3.94 9.51
N TYR A 52 -8.27 -3.06 10.18
CA TYR A 52 -8.46 -1.68 9.73
C TYR A 52 -7.13 -0.97 9.48
N ALA A 53 -6.17 -1.06 10.42
CA ALA A 53 -4.87 -0.39 10.30
C ALA A 53 -4.04 -0.91 9.13
N VAL A 54 -4.15 -2.19 8.81
CA VAL A 54 -3.50 -2.78 7.62
C VAL A 54 -4.09 -2.20 6.36
N LEU A 55 -5.41 -2.18 6.22
CA LEU A 55 -6.10 -1.64 5.04
C LEU A 55 -5.91 -0.11 4.91
N ASP A 56 -5.97 0.65 6.01
CA ASP A 56 -5.68 2.07 6.03
C ASP A 56 -4.25 2.37 5.50
N THR A 57 -3.28 1.52 5.88
CA THR A 57 -1.92 1.64 5.37
C THR A 57 -1.88 1.37 3.87
N MET A 58 -2.54 0.31 3.42
CA MET A 58 -2.55 -0.08 2.01
C MET A 58 -3.21 0.97 1.11
N PHE A 59 -4.41 1.46 1.49
CA PHE A 59 -5.19 2.34 0.64
C PHE A 59 -4.72 3.79 0.65
N TYR A 60 -4.14 4.27 1.79
CA TYR A 60 -3.91 5.71 1.97
C TYR A 60 -2.48 6.10 2.31
N ARG A 61 -1.62 5.18 2.70
CA ARG A 61 -0.26 5.51 3.19
C ARG A 61 0.86 4.99 2.31
N LEU A 62 0.56 4.06 1.41
CA LEU A 62 1.51 3.65 0.39
C LEU A 62 1.40 4.56 -0.84
N PRO A 63 2.47 4.72 -1.64
CA PRO A 63 2.39 5.40 -2.92
C PRO A 63 1.30 4.78 -3.80
N GLN A 64 0.38 5.61 -4.29
CA GLN A 64 -0.83 5.14 -5.00
C GLN A 64 -0.53 4.39 -6.30
N HIS A 65 0.54 4.76 -7.00
CA HIS A 65 0.95 4.09 -8.23
C HIS A 65 1.38 2.62 -7.99
N GLU A 66 1.92 2.32 -6.80
CA GLU A 66 2.29 0.95 -6.42
C GLU A 66 1.10 0.16 -5.87
N ALA A 67 0.14 0.84 -5.25
CA ALA A 67 -1.06 0.21 -4.73
C ALA A 67 -2.07 -0.16 -5.83
N MET A 68 -2.13 0.61 -6.92
CA MET A 68 -3.08 0.39 -8.02
C MET A 68 -2.71 -0.77 -8.95
N ASP A 69 -1.45 -1.20 -8.98
CA ASP A 69 -1.00 -2.31 -9.82
C ASP A 69 -1.31 -3.69 -9.22
N HIS A 70 -2.00 -3.75 -8.08
CA HIS A 70 -2.28 -5.01 -7.41
C HIS A 70 -3.73 -5.45 -7.59
N GLU A 71 -3.89 -6.54 -8.32
CA GLU A 71 -5.18 -7.19 -8.58
C GLU A 71 -5.99 -7.44 -7.31
N TRP A 72 -5.36 -7.69 -6.15
CA TRP A 72 -6.06 -7.97 -4.91
C TRP A 72 -6.78 -6.75 -4.28
N LEU A 73 -6.46 -5.51 -4.65
CA LEU A 73 -7.30 -4.35 -4.32
C LEU A 73 -8.70 -4.49 -4.91
N TYR A 74 -8.83 -5.21 -6.01
CA TYR A 74 -10.12 -5.50 -6.65
C TYR A 74 -10.89 -6.63 -5.97
N TYR A 75 -10.26 -7.44 -5.13
CA TYR A 75 -10.98 -8.51 -4.41
C TYR A 75 -11.96 -7.96 -3.36
N PHE A 76 -11.72 -6.77 -2.85
CA PHE A 76 -12.67 -6.07 -1.98
C PHE A 76 -13.71 -5.29 -2.76
N VAL A 77 -13.41 -4.95 -4.01
CA VAL A 77 -14.30 -4.23 -4.92
C VAL A 77 -14.89 -5.25 -5.87
N THR A 78 -15.97 -5.83 -5.45
CA THR A 78 -16.72 -6.72 -6.31
C THR A 78 -17.64 -5.89 -7.17
N GLY A 79 -17.13 -5.47 -8.29
CA GLY A 79 -17.84 -4.77 -9.31
C GLY A 79 -16.87 -4.36 -10.39
N ASN A 80 -16.95 -5.00 -11.55
CA ASN A 80 -16.19 -4.59 -12.72
C ASN A 80 -17.18 -4.02 -13.73
N GLY A 81 -16.96 -2.77 -14.15
CA GLY A 81 -17.74 -2.17 -15.23
C GLY A 81 -19.23 -1.91 -14.93
N GLY A 82 -19.60 -1.53 -13.69
CA GLY A 82 -20.98 -1.18 -13.33
C GLY A 82 -21.75 -2.31 -12.62
N THR A 83 -21.08 -3.37 -12.23
CA THR A 83 -21.64 -4.41 -11.36
C THR A 83 -21.33 -4.15 -9.90
N ILE A 84 -22.18 -4.62 -8.99
CA ILE A 84 -21.99 -4.62 -7.54
C ILE A 84 -22.02 -6.06 -7.02
N ALA A 85 -21.28 -6.33 -5.94
CA ALA A 85 -21.34 -7.64 -5.29
C ALA A 85 -22.63 -7.83 -4.51
N ASP A 86 -23.17 -9.03 -4.65
CA ASP A 86 -24.24 -9.54 -3.81
C ASP A 86 -23.68 -10.66 -2.94
N TYR A 87 -23.68 -10.47 -1.64
CA TYR A 87 -23.09 -11.39 -0.67
C TYR A 87 -24.19 -12.22 0.00
N GLU A 88 -24.03 -13.53 0.02
CA GLU A 88 -24.88 -14.46 0.74
C GLU A 88 -24.04 -15.30 1.70
N VAL A 89 -24.44 -15.33 2.99
CA VAL A 89 -23.80 -16.19 3.99
C VAL A 89 -24.26 -17.61 3.79
N VAL A 90 -23.37 -18.50 3.39
CA VAL A 90 -23.63 -19.92 3.17
C VAL A 90 -23.64 -20.68 4.49
N LYS A 91 -22.65 -20.45 5.35
CA LYS A 91 -22.54 -21.05 6.67
C LYS A 91 -21.63 -20.20 7.59
N VAL A 92 -21.79 -20.39 8.90
CA VAL A 92 -20.88 -19.84 9.91
C VAL A 92 -20.46 -20.95 10.86
N GLU A 93 -19.15 -21.10 11.06
CA GLU A 93 -18.56 -22.06 11.99
C GLU A 93 -17.83 -21.31 13.09
N GLN A 94 -18.30 -21.40 14.32
CA GLN A 94 -17.56 -20.87 15.47
C GLN A 94 -16.41 -21.83 15.81
N THR A 95 -15.16 -21.37 15.61
CA THR A 95 -13.96 -22.17 15.83
C THR A 95 -13.54 -22.21 17.30
N ASP A 96 -13.81 -21.13 18.04
CA ASP A 96 -13.66 -21.05 19.48
C ASP A 96 -14.58 -19.98 20.09
N LYS A 97 -14.37 -19.59 21.36
CA LYS A 97 -15.23 -18.60 22.04
C LYS A 97 -15.16 -17.20 21.43
N ASP A 98 -14.07 -16.85 20.77
CA ASP A 98 -13.78 -15.51 20.27
C ASP A 98 -13.55 -15.48 18.76
N HIS A 99 -13.54 -16.63 18.06
CA HIS A 99 -13.35 -16.69 16.60
C HIS A 99 -14.45 -17.50 15.91
N ALA A 100 -14.83 -17.03 14.73
CA ALA A 100 -15.75 -17.71 13.83
C ALA A 100 -15.33 -17.48 12.37
N LEU A 101 -15.63 -18.45 11.51
CA LEU A 101 -15.37 -18.41 10.09
C LEU A 101 -16.71 -18.48 9.35
N ALA A 102 -17.01 -17.47 8.55
CA ALA A 102 -18.17 -17.49 7.66
C ALA A 102 -17.72 -17.81 6.23
N THR A 103 -18.42 -18.75 5.58
CA THR A 103 -18.33 -18.96 4.14
C THR A 103 -19.37 -18.06 3.49
N ILE A 104 -18.94 -17.27 2.55
CA ILE A 104 -19.74 -16.26 1.86
C ILE A 104 -19.75 -16.61 0.38
N SER A 105 -20.93 -16.69 -0.22
CA SER A 105 -21.11 -16.75 -1.66
C SER A 105 -21.23 -15.34 -2.20
N VAL A 106 -20.48 -15.03 -3.24
CA VAL A 106 -20.49 -13.72 -3.91
C VAL A 106 -20.93 -13.88 -5.34
N ARG A 107 -21.82 -13.01 -5.78
CA ARG A 107 -22.31 -12.95 -7.14
C ARG A 107 -22.41 -11.51 -7.61
N GLN A 108 -22.04 -11.23 -8.84
CA GLN A 108 -22.14 -9.88 -9.38
C GLN A 108 -23.55 -9.56 -9.86
N LYS A 109 -24.04 -8.38 -9.51
CA LYS A 109 -25.32 -7.81 -9.96
C LYS A 109 -25.07 -6.52 -10.72
N TRP A 110 -25.86 -6.30 -11.77
CA TRP A 110 -25.96 -5.00 -12.41
C TRP A 110 -26.75 -4.00 -11.53
N GLU A 111 -26.63 -2.71 -11.81
CA GLU A 111 -27.37 -1.65 -11.08
C GLU A 111 -28.89 -1.83 -11.10
N ASP A 112 -29.43 -2.48 -12.14
CA ASP A 112 -30.86 -2.81 -12.25
C ASP A 112 -31.30 -3.99 -11.35
N GLY A 113 -30.33 -4.60 -10.63
CA GLY A 113 -30.53 -5.73 -9.74
C GLY A 113 -30.54 -7.11 -10.42
N SER A 114 -30.38 -7.16 -11.74
CA SER A 114 -30.20 -8.44 -12.45
C SER A 114 -28.81 -9.00 -12.21
N PHE A 115 -28.71 -10.34 -12.12
CA PHE A 115 -27.39 -10.99 -12.04
C PHE A 115 -26.69 -10.96 -13.39
N ASP A 116 -25.37 -10.75 -13.35
CA ASP A 116 -24.54 -10.95 -14.52
C ASP A 116 -24.53 -12.44 -14.91
N PRO A 117 -25.02 -12.82 -16.10
CA PRO A 117 -25.09 -14.22 -16.51
C PRO A 117 -23.70 -14.83 -16.76
N GLU A 118 -22.67 -14.00 -16.93
CA GLU A 118 -21.28 -14.44 -17.14
C GLU A 118 -20.49 -14.50 -15.82
N SER A 119 -21.08 -14.04 -14.71
CA SER A 119 -20.48 -14.09 -13.40
C SER A 119 -20.69 -15.46 -12.76
N ASP A 120 -19.59 -16.16 -12.47
CA ASP A 120 -19.61 -17.33 -11.62
C ASP A 120 -19.95 -16.96 -10.18
N ILE A 121 -20.45 -17.93 -9.43
CA ILE A 121 -20.60 -17.80 -7.98
C ILE A 121 -19.26 -18.15 -7.37
N GLU A 122 -18.66 -17.19 -6.67
CA GLU A 122 -17.39 -17.38 -5.97
C GLU A 122 -17.64 -17.56 -4.46
N GLU A 123 -16.92 -18.48 -3.83
CA GLU A 123 -16.96 -18.67 -2.39
C GLU A 123 -15.76 -17.99 -1.75
N HIS A 124 -16.02 -17.18 -0.74
CA HIS A 124 -15.03 -16.44 0.03
C HIS A 124 -15.14 -16.78 1.52
N THR A 125 -14.12 -16.45 2.28
CA THR A 125 -14.08 -16.63 3.73
C THR A 125 -14.00 -15.31 4.46
N LEU A 126 -14.88 -15.09 5.43
CA LEU A 126 -14.83 -13.97 6.35
C LEU A 126 -14.43 -14.49 7.73
N LEU A 127 -13.23 -14.11 8.19
CA LEU A 127 -12.82 -14.35 9.56
C LEU A 127 -13.46 -13.31 10.48
N MET A 128 -14.16 -13.77 11.50
CA MET A 128 -14.79 -12.94 12.52
C MET A 128 -14.09 -13.14 13.87
N GLU A 129 -13.79 -12.03 14.55
CA GLU A 129 -13.22 -12.04 15.90
C GLU A 129 -14.14 -11.29 16.87
N ARG A 130 -14.26 -11.82 18.10
CA ARG A 130 -15.07 -11.22 19.13
C ARG A 130 -14.26 -10.30 20.04
N VAL A 131 -14.40 -9.00 19.81
CA VAL A 131 -13.71 -7.94 20.56
C VAL A 131 -14.72 -7.18 21.43
N ASN A 132 -14.49 -7.14 22.74
CA ASN A 132 -15.40 -6.48 23.71
C ASN A 132 -16.89 -6.93 23.59
N GLY A 133 -17.09 -8.22 23.30
CA GLY A 133 -18.42 -8.81 23.18
C GLY A 133 -19.11 -8.62 21.84
N LYS A 134 -18.47 -7.92 20.88
CA LYS A 134 -18.98 -7.71 19.51
C LYS A 134 -18.17 -8.54 18.52
N TRP A 135 -18.82 -9.17 17.58
CA TRP A 135 -18.17 -9.84 16.47
C TRP A 135 -17.84 -8.80 15.38
N LEU A 136 -16.58 -8.77 14.99
CA LEU A 136 -16.02 -7.85 14.00
C LEU A 136 -15.33 -8.65 12.89
N MET A 137 -15.21 -8.08 11.72
CA MET A 137 -14.39 -8.60 10.62
C MET A 137 -12.91 -8.50 10.99
N ALA A 138 -12.21 -9.62 10.98
CA ALA A 138 -10.79 -9.70 11.32
C ALA A 138 -9.90 -9.98 10.11
N ASP A 139 -10.47 -10.61 9.08
CA ASP A 139 -9.83 -10.87 7.80
C ASP A 139 -10.87 -11.27 6.75
N PHE A 140 -10.49 -11.20 5.48
CA PHE A 140 -11.27 -11.66 4.35
C PHE A 140 -10.31 -12.38 3.39
N ASP A 141 -10.55 -13.69 3.13
CA ASP A 141 -9.73 -14.54 2.26
C ASP A 141 -8.23 -14.53 2.53
N ASP A 142 -7.83 -14.43 3.80
CA ASP A 142 -6.42 -14.33 4.22
C ASP A 142 -5.67 -13.10 3.65
N HIS A 143 -6.41 -12.11 3.13
CA HIS A 143 -5.81 -10.91 2.50
C HIS A 143 -4.99 -10.07 3.47
N LYS A 144 -5.32 -10.09 4.77
CA LYS A 144 -4.53 -9.36 5.77
C LYS A 144 -3.06 -9.77 5.77
N ALA A 145 -2.79 -11.08 5.65
CA ALA A 145 -1.42 -11.59 5.60
C ALA A 145 -0.69 -11.12 4.33
N ASP A 146 -1.38 -11.08 3.19
CA ASP A 146 -0.83 -10.59 1.93
C ASP A 146 -0.58 -9.09 1.98
N CYS A 147 -1.53 -8.31 2.52
CA CYS A 147 -1.35 -6.88 2.76
C CYS A 147 -0.13 -6.59 3.64
N ILE A 148 0.02 -7.30 4.77
CA ILE A 148 1.16 -7.14 5.67
C ILE A 148 2.48 -7.42 4.95
N ARG A 149 2.53 -8.50 4.15
CA ARG A 149 3.71 -8.86 3.35
C ARG A 149 4.06 -7.77 2.34
N TYR A 150 3.07 -7.28 1.63
CA TYR A 150 3.22 -6.22 0.66
C TYR A 150 3.69 -4.90 1.29
N ILE A 151 3.07 -4.48 2.39
CA ILE A 151 3.49 -3.30 3.17
C ILE A 151 4.97 -3.43 3.58
N ALA A 152 5.39 -4.63 4.01
CA ALA A 152 6.76 -4.87 4.43
C ALA A 152 7.75 -4.75 3.25
N ILE A 153 7.41 -5.30 2.08
CA ILE A 153 8.22 -5.19 0.85
C ILE A 153 8.34 -3.72 0.44
N ASN A 154 7.23 -3.00 0.39
CA ASN A 154 7.18 -1.60 -0.01
C ASN A 154 7.99 -0.69 0.93
N ARG A 155 7.86 -0.89 2.25
CA ARG A 155 8.65 -0.16 3.24
C ARG A 155 10.15 -0.42 3.10
N LYS A 156 10.54 -1.66 2.80
CA LYS A 156 11.94 -2.02 2.54
C LYS A 156 12.46 -1.28 1.30
N GLU A 157 11.70 -1.30 0.22
CA GLU A 157 12.05 -0.60 -1.02
C GLU A 157 12.19 0.90 -0.80
N GLN A 158 11.21 1.52 -0.13
CA GLN A 158 11.27 2.95 0.21
C GLN A 158 12.50 3.28 1.08
N ALA A 159 12.83 2.43 2.05
CA ALA A 159 14.03 2.63 2.87
C ALA A 159 15.31 2.55 2.03
N ILE A 160 15.39 1.65 1.06
CA ILE A 160 16.52 1.55 0.13
C ILE A 160 16.61 2.79 -0.75
N ARG A 161 15.50 3.23 -1.35
CA ARG A 161 15.44 4.46 -2.15
C ARG A 161 15.88 5.68 -1.33
N GLN A 162 15.45 5.80 -0.09
CA GLN A 162 15.88 6.88 0.80
C GLN A 162 17.38 6.82 1.09
N ALA A 163 17.92 5.62 1.38
CA ALA A 163 19.35 5.45 1.64
C ALA A 163 20.22 5.82 0.43
N ILE A 164 19.78 5.48 -0.78
CA ILE A 164 20.45 5.88 -2.03
C ILE A 164 20.34 7.39 -2.22
N SER A 165 19.17 7.99 -2.02
CA SER A 165 18.97 9.44 -2.13
C SER A 165 19.87 10.21 -1.14
N ASP A 166 19.95 9.76 0.12
CA ASP A 166 20.79 10.36 1.14
C ASP A 166 22.29 10.28 0.76
N TYR A 167 22.70 9.15 0.17
CA TYR A 167 24.06 8.98 -0.34
C TYR A 167 24.35 9.96 -1.49
N LEU A 168 23.47 10.05 -2.47
CA LEU A 168 23.63 10.94 -3.62
C LEU A 168 23.70 12.40 -3.19
N LEU A 169 22.85 12.82 -2.27
CA LEU A 169 22.83 14.19 -1.74
C LEU A 169 24.12 14.51 -0.95
N ARG A 170 24.66 13.55 -0.22
CA ARG A 170 25.86 13.75 0.60
C ARG A 170 27.14 13.64 -0.19
N GLU A 171 27.26 12.64 -1.07
CA GLU A 171 28.52 12.28 -1.72
C GLU A 171 28.64 12.79 -3.16
N ILE A 172 27.52 12.95 -3.89
CA ILE A 172 27.54 13.29 -5.32
C ILE A 172 27.09 14.74 -5.56
N ALA A 173 26.02 15.18 -4.94
CA ALA A 173 25.46 16.52 -5.14
C ALA A 173 26.48 17.68 -4.93
N PRO A 174 27.44 17.59 -3.99
CA PRO A 174 28.42 18.65 -3.77
C PRO A 174 29.39 18.89 -4.93
N TYR A 175 29.51 17.97 -5.87
CA TYR A 175 30.38 18.14 -7.05
C TYR A 175 29.76 19.01 -8.16
N TYR A 176 28.49 19.35 -8.01
CA TYR A 176 27.74 20.16 -8.98
C TYR A 176 27.59 21.62 -8.52
N LEU A 177 27.32 22.52 -9.49
CA LEU A 177 26.94 23.89 -9.16
C LEU A 177 25.59 23.86 -8.40
N GLN A 178 25.61 24.37 -7.19
CA GLN A 178 24.42 24.32 -6.31
C GLN A 178 23.35 25.31 -6.78
N GLY A 179 22.12 24.85 -6.77
CA GLY A 179 20.91 25.66 -6.90
C GLY A 179 20.16 25.74 -5.54
N GLU A 180 18.93 26.14 -5.59
CA GLU A 180 18.06 26.28 -4.41
C GLU A 180 17.57 24.92 -3.89
N LEU A 181 17.39 23.95 -4.80
CA LEU A 181 16.83 22.63 -4.50
C LEU A 181 17.65 21.57 -5.21
N CYS A 182 18.04 20.51 -4.48
CA CYS A 182 18.69 19.33 -5.05
C CYS A 182 17.77 18.12 -4.96
N VAL A 183 17.46 17.50 -6.10
CA VAL A 183 16.57 16.35 -6.16
C VAL A 183 17.31 15.16 -6.78
N PRO A 184 17.49 14.08 -6.02
CA PRO A 184 17.97 12.81 -6.57
C PRO A 184 16.82 12.11 -7.32
N THR A 185 17.15 11.44 -8.43
CA THR A 185 16.25 10.62 -9.21
C THR A 185 16.84 9.24 -9.40
N LEU A 186 16.06 8.21 -9.15
CA LEU A 186 16.53 6.82 -9.12
C LEU A 186 15.83 6.01 -10.22
N LEU A 187 16.61 5.56 -11.23
CA LEU A 187 16.16 4.57 -12.21
C LEU A 187 16.80 3.23 -11.85
N MET A 188 16.13 2.46 -11.00
CA MET A 188 16.60 1.17 -10.55
C MET A 188 16.40 0.12 -11.64
N VAL A 189 17.48 -0.63 -11.97
CA VAL A 189 17.46 -1.75 -12.92
C VAL A 189 17.23 -3.05 -12.19
N ARG A 190 17.89 -3.25 -11.06
CA ARG A 190 17.83 -4.47 -10.26
C ARG A 190 18.24 -4.22 -8.82
N GLU A 191 17.55 -4.89 -7.89
CA GLU A 191 17.98 -5.09 -6.50
C GLU A 191 18.20 -6.58 -6.26
N GLU A 192 19.38 -6.95 -5.77
CA GLU A 192 19.73 -8.32 -5.43
C GLU A 192 20.89 -8.35 -4.42
N ASP A 193 20.79 -9.22 -3.41
CA ASP A 193 21.87 -9.49 -2.43
C ASP A 193 22.53 -8.23 -1.83
N SER A 194 21.73 -7.26 -1.42
CA SER A 194 22.20 -5.98 -0.89
C SER A 194 22.97 -5.12 -1.91
N CYS A 195 22.81 -5.37 -3.19
CA CYS A 195 23.27 -4.53 -4.27
C CYS A 195 22.11 -3.95 -5.05
N VAL A 196 22.27 -2.70 -5.51
CA VAL A 196 21.32 -2.02 -6.37
C VAL A 196 22.04 -1.51 -7.60
N TRP A 197 21.58 -1.95 -8.77
CA TRP A 197 22.04 -1.47 -10.06
C TRP A 197 21.05 -0.47 -10.62
N GLY A 198 21.54 0.62 -11.17
CA GLY A 198 20.67 1.66 -11.70
C GLY A 198 21.40 2.79 -12.39
N ASP A 199 20.60 3.75 -12.83
CA ASP A 199 21.06 5.08 -13.24
C ASP A 199 20.59 6.08 -12.19
N PHE A 200 21.53 6.62 -11.43
CA PHE A 200 21.26 7.47 -10.28
C PHE A 200 21.58 8.91 -10.65
N TRP A 201 20.57 9.78 -10.56
CA TRP A 201 20.72 11.15 -11.02
C TRP A 201 20.69 12.12 -9.87
N VAL A 202 21.41 13.22 -10.05
CA VAL A 202 21.38 14.36 -9.15
C VAL A 202 21.21 15.61 -9.98
N PHE A 203 20.15 16.38 -9.72
CA PHE A 203 19.93 17.66 -10.35
C PHE A 203 19.67 18.75 -9.31
N TRP A 204 20.32 19.89 -9.54
CA TRP A 204 20.06 21.12 -8.84
C TRP A 204 19.10 21.97 -9.65
N TYR A 205 18.16 22.59 -8.96
CA TYR A 205 17.12 23.44 -9.55
C TYR A 205 17.11 24.80 -8.89
N ASN A 206 16.67 25.84 -9.64
CA ASN A 206 16.24 27.13 -9.12
C ASN A 206 14.77 27.37 -9.48
N HIS A 207 14.11 28.18 -8.67
CA HIS A 207 12.78 28.68 -9.00
C HIS A 207 12.86 29.71 -10.14
N SER A 208 11.96 29.57 -11.11
CA SER A 208 11.77 30.48 -12.23
C SER A 208 10.25 30.73 -12.39
N GLY A 209 9.72 31.68 -11.61
CA GLY A 209 8.27 31.86 -11.46
C GLY A 209 7.62 30.66 -10.79
N ASP A 210 6.64 30.04 -11.45
CA ASP A 210 5.92 28.84 -10.96
C ASP A 210 6.58 27.52 -11.44
N THR A 211 7.79 27.57 -11.99
CA THR A 211 8.50 26.39 -12.51
C THR A 211 9.87 26.22 -11.86
N LEU A 212 10.43 25.01 -11.99
CA LEU A 212 11.79 24.68 -11.58
C LEU A 212 12.67 24.51 -12.83
N GLU A 213 13.77 25.27 -12.88
CA GLU A 213 14.76 25.18 -13.95
C GLU A 213 16.04 24.48 -13.46
N ILE A 214 16.58 23.57 -14.28
CA ILE A 214 17.80 22.86 -13.97
C ILE A 214 18.98 23.82 -14.00
N VAL A 215 19.73 23.87 -12.91
CA VAL A 215 21.00 24.62 -12.80
C VAL A 215 22.18 23.75 -13.25
N SER A 216 22.29 22.56 -12.70
CA SER A 216 23.33 21.60 -12.97
C SER A 216 22.94 20.21 -12.50
N GLY A 217 23.67 19.20 -12.94
CA GLY A 217 23.42 17.83 -12.51
C GLY A 217 23.94 16.83 -13.53
N GLY A 218 23.69 15.56 -13.26
CA GLY A 218 24.12 14.50 -14.15
C GLY A 218 23.62 13.11 -13.73
N SER A 219 23.85 12.18 -14.63
CA SER A 219 23.57 10.76 -14.54
C SER A 219 24.80 10.01 -14.02
N HIS A 220 24.61 9.09 -13.09
CA HIS A 220 25.63 8.30 -12.45
C HIS A 220 25.22 6.81 -12.50
N PRO A 221 25.30 6.16 -13.67
CA PRO A 221 24.99 4.74 -13.75
C PRO A 221 26.02 3.91 -12.99
N GLY A 222 25.54 2.85 -12.33
CA GLY A 222 26.43 1.99 -11.57
C GLY A 222 25.74 1.01 -10.65
N LYS A 223 26.55 0.49 -9.70
CA LYS A 223 26.11 -0.46 -8.68
C LYS A 223 26.41 0.11 -7.28
N MET A 224 25.39 0.27 -6.47
CA MET A 224 25.51 0.59 -5.06
C MET A 224 25.46 -0.66 -4.20
N THR A 225 26.33 -0.75 -3.20
CA THR A 225 26.34 -1.82 -2.19
C THR A 225 25.77 -1.29 -0.89
N LEU A 226 24.80 -2.03 -0.35
CA LEU A 226 24.09 -1.68 0.88
C LEU A 226 24.60 -2.51 2.06
N THR A 227 24.58 -1.93 3.25
CA THR A 227 24.64 -2.64 4.52
C THR A 227 23.44 -2.26 5.38
N TYR A 228 23.10 -3.11 6.35
CA TYR A 228 21.97 -2.85 7.24
C TYR A 228 22.46 -2.61 8.67
N ARG A 229 22.14 -1.45 9.24
CA ARG A 229 22.38 -1.12 10.65
C ARG A 229 21.07 -0.88 11.36
N ASN A 230 20.78 -1.68 12.37
CA ASN A 230 19.49 -1.63 13.09
C ASN A 230 18.28 -1.77 12.16
N GLY A 231 18.39 -2.60 11.12
CA GLY A 231 17.32 -2.81 10.13
C GLY A 231 17.19 -1.71 9.08
N GLN A 232 18.00 -0.64 9.13
CA GLN A 232 17.98 0.44 8.16
C GLN A 232 19.12 0.26 7.13
N PRO A 233 18.85 0.33 5.82
CA PRO A 233 19.86 0.24 4.78
C PRO A 233 20.73 1.50 4.76
N GLN A 234 21.99 1.32 4.39
CA GLN A 234 22.96 2.39 4.17
C GLN A 234 23.84 2.02 2.98
N VAL A 235 24.08 2.94 2.07
CA VAL A 235 25.05 2.76 0.98
C VAL A 235 26.46 2.83 1.55
N VAL A 236 27.25 1.79 1.33
CA VAL A 236 28.64 1.70 1.79
C VAL A 236 29.67 1.78 0.66
N ASP A 237 29.25 1.51 -0.57
CA ASP A 237 30.10 1.56 -1.76
C ASP A 237 29.27 1.90 -2.99
N PHE A 238 29.87 2.62 -3.93
CA PHE A 238 29.28 2.95 -5.22
C PHE A 238 30.31 2.76 -6.35
N GLU A 239 30.12 1.70 -7.12
CA GLU A 239 30.89 1.40 -8.31
C GLU A 239 30.24 2.06 -9.53
N GLN A 240 30.75 3.23 -9.93
CA GLN A 240 30.19 4.01 -11.03
C GLN A 240 30.75 3.60 -12.37
N VAL A 241 29.91 3.63 -13.42
CA VAL A 241 30.36 3.49 -14.83
C VAL A 241 31.18 4.71 -15.21
N GLU A 242 32.33 4.47 -15.85
CA GLU A 242 33.20 5.54 -16.31
C GLU A 242 32.71 6.14 -17.63
N ASP A 243 32.98 7.42 -17.85
CA ASP A 243 32.55 8.13 -19.05
C ASP A 243 33.42 7.88 -20.28
N GLY A 244 32.97 8.31 -21.44
CA GLY A 244 33.69 8.33 -22.70
C GLY A 244 34.01 6.92 -23.22
N SER A 245 35.27 6.72 -23.68
CA SER A 245 35.64 5.43 -24.27
C SER A 245 35.62 4.25 -23.30
N ARG A 246 35.55 4.51 -22.00
CA ARG A 246 35.47 3.48 -20.96
C ARG A 246 34.03 3.15 -20.52
N PHE A 247 33.02 3.87 -21.04
CA PHE A 247 31.63 3.65 -20.70
C PHE A 247 31.23 2.18 -20.94
N MET A 248 31.30 1.70 -22.15
CA MET A 248 30.85 0.32 -22.47
C MET A 248 31.65 -0.77 -21.77
N PRO A 249 33.00 -0.70 -21.69
CA PRO A 249 33.77 -1.69 -20.92
C PRO A 249 33.38 -1.75 -19.43
N THR A 250 33.19 -0.60 -18.79
CA THR A 250 32.82 -0.54 -17.37
C THR A 250 31.33 -0.89 -17.14
N ALA A 251 30.43 -0.44 -18.01
CA ALA A 251 29.04 -0.84 -17.96
C ALA A 251 28.85 -2.36 -18.08
N LYS A 252 29.53 -3.01 -19.03
CA LYS A 252 29.53 -4.48 -19.16
C LYS A 252 29.99 -5.18 -17.89
N ARG A 253 31.04 -4.67 -17.26
CA ARG A 253 31.60 -5.26 -16.05
C ARG A 253 30.69 -5.09 -14.85
N ILE A 254 30.05 -3.90 -14.70
CA ILE A 254 29.23 -3.54 -13.55
C ILE A 254 27.83 -4.18 -13.64
N PHE A 255 27.19 -4.09 -14.80
CA PHE A 255 25.83 -4.57 -14.99
C PHE A 255 25.74 -6.05 -15.34
N GLY A 256 26.78 -6.65 -15.94
CA GLY A 256 26.79 -8.08 -16.27
C GLY A 256 25.54 -8.50 -17.07
N ASP A 257 24.76 -9.42 -16.51
CA ASP A 257 23.52 -9.94 -17.13
C ASP A 257 22.40 -8.88 -17.21
N TYR A 258 22.49 -7.79 -16.47
CA TYR A 258 21.52 -6.71 -16.48
C TYR A 258 21.84 -5.60 -17.50
N LEU A 259 22.93 -5.75 -18.27
CA LEU A 259 23.41 -4.74 -19.21
C LEU A 259 22.33 -4.34 -20.23
N ASP A 260 21.65 -5.31 -20.83
CA ASP A 260 20.67 -5.03 -21.85
C ASP A 260 19.46 -4.26 -21.30
N ILE A 261 19.02 -4.57 -20.08
CA ILE A 261 17.95 -3.84 -19.38
C ILE A 261 18.41 -2.41 -19.12
N PHE A 262 19.60 -2.23 -18.58
CA PHE A 262 20.20 -0.91 -18.36
C PHE A 262 20.29 -0.10 -19.65
N MET A 263 20.86 -0.68 -20.72
CA MET A 263 21.05 0.02 -22.00
C MET A 263 19.73 0.44 -22.64
N ASN A 264 18.71 -0.41 -22.59
CA ASN A 264 17.37 -0.07 -23.09
C ASN A 264 16.77 1.11 -22.33
N MET A 265 16.90 1.12 -21.01
CA MET A 265 16.41 2.18 -20.14
C MET A 265 17.22 3.47 -20.33
N HIS A 266 18.55 3.36 -20.36
CA HIS A 266 19.47 4.49 -20.51
C HIS A 266 19.32 5.17 -21.89
N ALA A 267 19.05 4.42 -22.95
CA ALA A 267 18.83 4.96 -24.29
C ALA A 267 17.44 5.58 -24.49
N ASN A 268 16.47 5.29 -23.62
CA ASN A 268 15.10 5.76 -23.73
C ASN A 268 14.91 7.11 -23.00
N GLU A 269 15.15 8.22 -23.71
CA GLU A 269 15.06 9.57 -23.15
C GLU A 269 13.65 9.88 -22.62
N SER A 270 12.59 9.43 -23.30
CA SER A 270 11.21 9.72 -22.85
C SER A 270 10.87 9.04 -21.53
N VAL A 271 11.32 7.80 -21.31
CA VAL A 271 11.15 7.09 -20.04
C VAL A 271 11.94 7.80 -18.93
N ARG A 272 13.19 8.17 -19.19
CA ARG A 272 14.03 8.88 -18.22
C ARG A 272 13.43 10.20 -17.78
N GLU A 273 12.93 10.99 -18.75
CA GLU A 273 12.26 12.26 -18.47
C GLU A 273 10.97 12.08 -17.69
N ALA A 274 10.16 11.07 -18.02
CA ALA A 274 8.93 10.76 -17.28
C ALA A 274 9.23 10.45 -15.82
N VAL A 275 10.17 9.54 -15.56
CA VAL A 275 10.58 9.17 -14.19
C VAL A 275 11.16 10.36 -13.43
N ARG A 276 11.99 11.18 -14.08
CA ARG A 276 12.55 12.38 -13.46
C ARG A 276 11.47 13.37 -13.04
N ARG A 277 10.48 13.59 -13.90
CA ARG A 277 9.37 14.50 -13.62
C ARG A 277 8.51 14.00 -12.48
N GLU A 278 8.14 12.73 -12.50
CA GLU A 278 7.36 12.09 -11.45
C GLU A 278 8.05 12.23 -10.08
N GLN A 279 9.33 11.84 -9.98
CA GLN A 279 10.06 11.92 -8.70
C GLN A 279 10.31 13.38 -8.27
N LEU A 280 10.45 14.32 -9.20
CA LEU A 280 10.50 15.75 -8.88
C LEU A 280 9.18 16.23 -8.28
N ASP A 281 8.05 15.88 -8.91
CA ASP A 281 6.72 16.25 -8.43
C ASP A 281 6.43 15.66 -7.04
N GLU A 282 6.81 14.39 -6.81
CA GLU A 282 6.70 13.74 -5.50
C GLU A 282 7.56 14.44 -4.44
N TYR A 283 8.80 14.77 -4.81
CA TYR A 283 9.71 15.46 -3.90
C TYR A 283 9.16 16.84 -3.52
N CYS A 284 8.64 17.60 -4.48
CA CYS A 284 8.03 18.90 -4.23
C CYS A 284 6.80 18.78 -3.32
N LYS A 285 5.89 17.84 -3.59
CA LYS A 285 4.72 17.59 -2.74
C LYS A 285 5.12 17.25 -1.29
N LYS A 286 6.10 16.35 -1.13
CA LYS A 286 6.57 15.90 0.19
C LYS A 286 7.22 17.01 1.01
N ASN A 287 7.89 17.95 0.36
CA ASN A 287 8.65 19.02 1.01
C ASN A 287 7.94 20.38 0.97
N HIS A 288 6.68 20.44 0.51
CA HIS A 288 5.86 21.65 0.45
C HIS A 288 6.46 22.77 -0.44
N PHE A 289 7.08 22.35 -1.56
CA PHE A 289 7.56 23.25 -2.60
C PHE A 289 6.50 23.51 -3.66
#